data_1a29e175b49162621f36ac7a2a3efc6c
#
_entry.id   1a29e175b49162621f36ac7a2a3efc6c
#
_cell.length_a   1.000
_cell.length_b   1.000
_cell.length_c   1.000
_cell.angle_alpha   90.00
_cell.angle_beta   90.00
_cell.angle_gamma   90.00
#
_symmetry.space_group_name_H-M   'P 1'
#
loop_
_entity.id
_entity.type
_entity.pdbx_description
1 polymer ?
#
loop_
_entity_poly.entity_id
_entity_poly.type
_entity_poly.pdbx_seq_one_letter_code
_entity_poly.pdbx_strand_id
1 'polypeptide(L)'
;MQVRHINPILNVSDLEQSFAWFEKIGWKKAWDWGSPPSFGGVRNGHFEIFLSLDGQGGRGLSGHAATFGPESDEAAEEGVWMSVWVDDVDAVHRECLEHGIEVTWPPTDMPWNVREMHIRHPDGHVFRIGHRIECVP
;
A
#
# COMPACT_ATOMS: atom_id res chain seq x y z
N MET A 1 -19.79 -3.80 -20.85
CA MET A 1 -19.30 -4.28 -19.54
C MET A 1 -19.76 -3.31 -18.48
N GLN A 2 -20.37 -3.83 -17.43
CA GLN A 2 -20.78 -3.01 -16.30
C GLN A 2 -19.99 -3.48 -15.06
N VAL A 3 -19.08 -2.64 -14.58
CA VAL A 3 -18.18 -2.97 -13.48
C VAL A 3 -18.85 -2.66 -12.15
N ARG A 4 -18.79 -3.59 -11.20
CA ARG A 4 -19.31 -3.41 -9.84
C ARG A 4 -18.20 -3.20 -8.81
N HIS A 5 -17.10 -3.89 -8.99
CA HIS A 5 -15.93 -3.81 -8.10
C HIS A 5 -14.67 -4.02 -8.90
N ILE A 6 -13.58 -3.43 -8.41
CA ILE A 6 -12.23 -3.74 -8.87
C ILE A 6 -11.41 -3.97 -7.61
N ASN A 7 -10.74 -5.12 -7.55
CA ASN A 7 -9.90 -5.46 -6.41
C ASN A 7 -8.49 -5.75 -6.92
N PRO A 8 -7.48 -5.05 -6.42
CA PRO A 8 -6.11 -5.45 -6.67
C PRO A 8 -5.84 -6.79 -5.98
N ILE A 9 -4.99 -7.61 -6.59
CA ILE A 9 -4.54 -8.87 -6.02
C ILE A 9 -3.03 -8.77 -5.90
N LEU A 10 -2.53 -8.80 -4.66
CA LEU A 10 -1.11 -8.66 -4.38
C LEU A 10 -0.49 -10.03 -4.17
N ASN A 11 0.62 -10.28 -4.87
CA ASN A 11 1.45 -11.45 -4.64
C ASN A 11 2.20 -11.26 -3.32
N VAL A 12 1.99 -12.14 -2.36
CA VAL A 12 2.64 -12.06 -1.04
C VAL A 12 3.40 -13.35 -0.74
N SER A 13 4.50 -13.21 -0.01
CA SER A 13 5.35 -14.34 0.39
C SER A 13 4.90 -15.00 1.69
N ASP A 14 4.13 -14.28 2.49
CA ASP A 14 3.64 -14.73 3.79
C ASP A 14 2.29 -14.07 4.05
N LEU A 15 1.23 -14.88 4.05
CA LEU A 15 -0.14 -14.37 4.18
C LEU A 15 -0.40 -13.78 5.57
N GLU A 16 0.05 -14.45 6.62
CA GLU A 16 -0.14 -13.98 8.00
C GLU A 16 0.64 -12.67 8.27
N GLN A 17 1.85 -12.57 7.75
CA GLN A 17 2.65 -11.35 7.84
C GLN A 17 1.93 -10.20 7.15
N SER A 18 1.33 -10.45 5.99
CA SER A 18 0.58 -9.43 5.25
C SER A 18 -0.66 -8.97 6.00
N PHE A 19 -1.43 -9.89 6.56
CA PHE A 19 -2.57 -9.52 7.40
C PHE A 19 -2.15 -8.64 8.58
N ALA A 20 -1.08 -9.01 9.26
CA ALA A 20 -0.56 -8.23 10.39
C ALA A 20 -0.09 -6.83 9.96
N TRP A 21 0.58 -6.74 8.81
CA TRP A 21 1.03 -5.46 8.27
C TRP A 21 -0.14 -4.52 7.99
N PHE A 22 -1.19 -5.02 7.33
CA PHE A 22 -2.38 -4.23 7.02
C PHE A 22 -3.12 -3.78 8.29
N GLU A 23 -3.18 -4.63 9.30
CA GLU A 23 -3.83 -4.26 10.58
C GLU A 23 -3.14 -3.07 11.24
N LYS A 24 -1.84 -2.93 11.10
CA LYS A 24 -1.07 -1.81 11.66
C LYS A 24 -1.50 -0.45 11.09
N ILE A 25 -2.10 -0.42 9.92
CA ILE A 25 -2.53 0.80 9.24
C ILE A 25 -4.05 0.85 9.02
N GLY A 26 -4.80 0.16 9.89
CA GLY A 26 -6.25 0.29 9.94
C GLY A 26 -7.05 -0.59 9.00
N TRP A 27 -6.41 -1.48 8.25
CA TRP A 27 -7.12 -2.48 7.47
C TRP A 27 -7.40 -3.69 8.35
N LYS A 28 -8.46 -4.42 8.03
CA LYS A 28 -8.85 -5.62 8.78
C LYS A 28 -8.89 -6.81 7.85
N LYS A 29 -8.43 -7.95 8.35
CA LYS A 29 -8.63 -9.24 7.67
C LYS A 29 -10.14 -9.47 7.51
N ALA A 30 -10.58 -9.67 6.27
CA ALA A 30 -11.97 -9.92 5.95
C ALA A 30 -12.27 -11.41 5.83
N TRP A 31 -11.35 -12.17 5.23
CA TRP A 31 -11.53 -13.60 4.98
C TRP A 31 -10.21 -14.23 4.56
N ASP A 32 -10.14 -15.55 4.62
CA ASP A 32 -9.10 -16.34 3.96
C ASP A 32 -9.72 -17.60 3.35
N TRP A 33 -8.96 -18.27 2.49
CA TRP A 33 -9.36 -19.48 1.81
C TRP A 33 -8.19 -20.42 1.68
N GLY A 34 -8.48 -21.70 1.77
CA GLY A 34 -7.51 -22.78 1.65
C GLY A 34 -7.17 -23.40 3.00
N SER A 35 -6.61 -24.62 2.95
CA SER A 35 -6.17 -25.35 4.13
C SER A 35 -4.81 -26.00 3.84
N PRO A 36 -3.68 -25.40 4.24
CA PRO A 36 -3.57 -24.10 4.93
C PRO A 36 -4.02 -22.91 4.05
N PRO A 37 -4.32 -21.75 4.63
CA PRO A 37 -4.75 -20.58 3.85
C PRO A 37 -3.71 -20.14 2.82
N SER A 38 -4.17 -19.91 1.58
CA SER A 38 -3.33 -19.47 0.47
C SER A 38 -3.82 -18.20 -0.23
N PHE A 39 -5.01 -17.75 0.10
CA PHE A 39 -5.64 -16.57 -0.49
C PHE A 39 -6.48 -15.88 0.57
N GLY A 40 -6.59 -14.56 0.49
CA GLY A 40 -7.38 -13.83 1.47
C GLY A 40 -7.68 -12.40 1.03
N GLY A 41 -8.34 -11.68 1.91
CA GLY A 41 -8.66 -10.28 1.68
C GLY A 41 -8.56 -9.45 2.94
N VAL A 42 -8.17 -8.19 2.75
CA VAL A 42 -8.18 -7.15 3.78
C VAL A 42 -9.13 -6.04 3.36
N ARG A 43 -9.78 -5.44 4.31
CA ARG A 43 -10.82 -4.44 4.05
C ARG A 43 -10.60 -3.18 4.89
N ASN A 44 -10.87 -2.04 4.26
CA ASN A 44 -10.95 -0.74 4.92
C ASN A 44 -12.21 -0.05 4.37
N GLY A 45 -13.24 0.11 5.19
CA GLY A 45 -14.55 0.59 4.74
C GLY A 45 -15.12 -0.33 3.67
N HIS A 46 -15.38 0.21 2.49
CA HIS A 46 -15.91 -0.54 1.33
C HIS A 46 -14.81 -1.05 0.40
N PHE A 47 -13.55 -0.74 0.70
CA PHE A 47 -12.42 -1.09 -0.17
C PHE A 47 -11.79 -2.39 0.29
N GLU A 48 -11.45 -3.23 -0.67
CA GLU A 48 -10.89 -4.56 -0.37
C GLU A 48 -9.72 -4.84 -1.30
N ILE A 49 -8.63 -5.32 -0.71
CA ILE A 49 -7.44 -5.78 -1.42
C ILE A 49 -7.31 -7.28 -1.18
N PHE A 50 -7.12 -8.03 -2.26
CA PHE A 50 -6.88 -9.46 -2.19
C PHE A 50 -5.39 -9.76 -2.06
N LEU A 51 -5.07 -10.80 -1.32
CA LEU A 51 -3.70 -11.27 -1.09
C LEU A 51 -3.60 -12.71 -1.56
N SER A 52 -2.63 -13.00 -2.43
CA SER A 52 -2.43 -14.34 -2.97
C SER A 52 -1.02 -14.82 -2.63
N LEU A 53 -0.93 -15.88 -1.85
CA LEU A 53 0.35 -16.49 -1.49
C LEU A 53 1.00 -17.07 -2.74
N ASP A 54 2.19 -16.58 -3.09
CA ASP A 54 2.95 -16.98 -4.29
C ASP A 54 2.11 -16.94 -5.57
N GLY A 55 1.20 -15.97 -5.65
CA GLY A 55 0.30 -15.82 -6.78
C GLY A 55 0.93 -15.17 -8.00
N GLN A 56 0.10 -14.80 -8.97
CA GLN A 56 0.53 -14.03 -10.13
C GLN A 56 0.85 -12.58 -9.74
N GLY A 57 1.61 -11.93 -10.58
CA GLY A 57 2.04 -10.55 -10.35
C GLY A 57 3.41 -10.49 -9.68
N GLY A 58 4.03 -9.35 -9.80
CA GLY A 58 5.36 -9.13 -9.25
C GLY A 58 5.35 -8.95 -7.74
N ARG A 59 6.50 -9.20 -7.14
CA ARG A 59 6.86 -8.82 -5.78
C ARG A 59 8.38 -8.71 -5.69
N GLY A 60 8.88 -7.96 -4.74
CA GLY A 60 10.30 -7.80 -4.53
C GLY A 60 10.64 -6.39 -4.06
N LEU A 61 11.73 -6.27 -3.33
CA LEU A 61 12.21 -5.01 -2.79
C LEU A 61 13.31 -4.45 -3.69
N SER A 62 13.22 -3.15 -4.01
CA SER A 62 14.31 -2.38 -4.56
C SER A 62 15.45 -2.24 -3.54
N GLY A 63 16.67 -2.07 -4.01
CA GLY A 63 17.81 -1.75 -3.16
C GLY A 63 17.80 -0.32 -2.63
N HIS A 64 16.88 0.52 -3.08
CA HIS A 64 16.78 1.92 -2.70
C HIS A 64 15.78 2.13 -1.57
N ALA A 65 16.11 3.05 -0.66
CA ALA A 65 15.23 3.40 0.46
C ALA A 65 14.08 4.33 0.02
N ALA A 66 14.29 5.13 -1.04
CA ALA A 66 13.29 6.08 -1.53
C ALA A 66 12.53 5.50 -2.72
N THR A 67 11.23 5.75 -2.77
CA THR A 67 10.37 5.35 -3.89
C THR A 67 10.15 6.47 -4.90
N PHE A 68 10.67 7.66 -4.64
CA PHE A 68 10.50 8.83 -5.50
C PHE A 68 11.77 9.68 -5.49
N GLY A 69 11.93 10.53 -6.52
CA GLY A 69 13.08 11.43 -6.64
C GLY A 69 14.29 10.81 -7.34
N PRO A 70 15.42 11.55 -7.41
CA PRO A 70 16.59 11.12 -8.20
C PRO A 70 17.27 9.86 -7.70
N GLU A 71 17.06 9.50 -6.42
CA GLU A 71 17.66 8.31 -5.80
C GLU A 71 16.74 7.09 -5.88
N SER A 72 15.53 7.24 -6.44
CA SER A 72 14.62 6.11 -6.59
C SER A 72 15.04 5.24 -7.77
N ASP A 73 14.74 3.96 -7.66
CA ASP A 73 14.89 3.00 -8.75
C ASP A 73 13.54 2.32 -8.97
N GLU A 74 12.58 3.10 -9.46
CA GLU A 74 11.21 2.63 -9.71
C GLU A 74 11.18 1.43 -10.65
N ALA A 75 12.14 1.36 -11.59
CA ALA A 75 12.22 0.25 -12.54
C ALA A 75 12.66 -1.07 -11.89
N ALA A 76 13.32 -1.02 -10.73
CA ALA A 76 13.75 -2.20 -9.99
C ALA A 76 12.70 -2.68 -8.98
N GLU A 77 11.66 -1.90 -8.73
CA GLU A 77 10.53 -2.31 -7.90
C GLU A 77 9.69 -3.32 -8.68
N GLU A 78 9.53 -4.51 -8.14
CA GLU A 78 8.74 -5.58 -8.76
C GLU A 78 7.32 -5.68 -8.19
N GLY A 79 7.05 -4.93 -7.12
CA GLY A 79 5.74 -4.88 -6.48
C GLY A 79 4.78 -3.96 -7.22
N VAL A 80 3.54 -3.96 -6.74
CA VAL A 80 2.46 -3.13 -7.31
C VAL A 80 2.47 -1.75 -6.65
N TRP A 81 2.24 -0.72 -7.47
CA TRP A 81 2.01 0.65 -7.02
C TRP A 81 0.52 0.92 -6.98
N MET A 82 0.06 1.53 -5.91
CA MET A 82 -1.34 1.90 -5.72
C MET A 82 -1.45 3.30 -5.15
N SER A 83 -2.42 4.06 -5.65
CA SER A 83 -2.82 5.32 -5.03
C SER A 83 -3.93 5.06 -4.03
N VAL A 84 -3.74 5.53 -2.81
CA VAL A 84 -4.75 5.45 -1.75
C VAL A 84 -5.04 6.88 -1.29
N TRP A 85 -6.29 7.29 -1.39
CA TRP A 85 -6.73 8.62 -0.99
C TRP A 85 -7.24 8.59 0.43
N VAL A 86 -6.74 9.48 1.26
CA VAL A 86 -7.10 9.61 2.68
C VAL A 86 -7.49 11.05 3.00
N ASP A 87 -8.07 11.26 4.16
CA ASP A 87 -8.45 12.61 4.59
C ASP A 87 -7.24 13.42 5.07
N ASP A 88 -6.27 12.76 5.71
CA ASP A 88 -5.13 13.43 6.35
C ASP A 88 -3.89 12.56 6.27
N VAL A 89 -2.98 12.90 5.36
CA VAL A 89 -1.71 12.19 5.16
C VAL A 89 -0.83 12.24 6.41
N ASP A 90 -0.80 13.37 7.11
CA ASP A 90 0.04 13.51 8.30
C ASP A 90 -0.43 12.60 9.44
N ALA A 91 -1.74 12.38 9.56
CA ALA A 91 -2.30 11.43 10.53
C ALA A 91 -1.86 10.00 10.20
N VAL A 92 -1.90 9.61 8.92
CA VAL A 92 -1.41 8.31 8.47
C VAL A 92 0.08 8.16 8.74
N HIS A 93 0.86 9.22 8.53
CA HIS A 93 2.30 9.21 8.80
C HIS A 93 2.59 8.92 10.28
N ARG A 94 1.87 9.58 11.19
CA ARG A 94 2.00 9.33 12.62
C ARG A 94 1.68 7.89 12.99
N GLU A 95 0.61 7.35 12.42
CA GLU A 95 0.22 5.96 12.60
C GLU A 95 1.31 5.00 12.11
N CYS A 96 1.89 5.26 10.95
CA CYS A 96 2.99 4.47 10.40
C CYS A 96 4.21 4.49 11.33
N LEU A 97 4.59 5.65 11.85
CA LEU A 97 5.72 5.77 12.78
C LEU A 97 5.47 5.01 14.07
N GLU A 98 4.26 5.05 14.60
CA GLU A 98 3.89 4.33 15.83
C GLU A 98 3.96 2.81 15.66
N HIS A 99 3.67 2.31 14.48
CA HIS A 99 3.56 0.87 14.21
C HIS A 99 4.73 0.29 13.41
N GLY A 100 5.79 1.06 13.18
CA GLY A 100 6.99 0.58 12.51
C GLY A 100 6.80 0.26 11.02
N ILE A 101 5.89 0.95 10.36
CA ILE A 101 5.69 0.83 8.91
C ILE A 101 6.80 1.57 8.18
N GLU A 102 7.39 0.95 7.15
CA GLU A 102 8.43 1.58 6.34
C GLU A 102 7.87 2.70 5.49
N VAL A 103 8.35 3.92 5.74
CA VAL A 103 8.01 5.11 4.95
C VAL A 103 9.16 5.38 3.99
N THR A 104 8.90 5.26 2.69
CA THR A 104 9.91 5.42 1.64
C THR A 104 9.89 6.80 0.99
N TRP A 105 8.86 7.58 1.26
CA TRP A 105 8.75 8.99 0.88
C TRP A 105 7.92 9.71 1.94
N PRO A 106 8.51 10.68 2.66
CA PRO A 106 7.79 11.37 3.74
C PRO A 106 6.69 12.28 3.18
N PRO A 107 5.70 12.69 4.01
CA PRO A 107 4.67 13.63 3.57
C PRO A 107 5.28 14.88 2.94
N THR A 108 4.88 15.15 1.70
CA THR A 108 5.44 16.20 0.86
C THR A 108 4.33 16.82 0.01
N ASP A 109 4.32 18.15 -0.07
CA ASP A 109 3.43 18.86 -0.97
C ASP A 109 4.00 18.79 -2.38
N MET A 110 3.33 18.05 -3.25
CA MET A 110 3.79 17.81 -4.62
C MET A 110 3.30 18.90 -5.58
N PRO A 111 4.01 19.13 -6.71
CA PRO A 111 3.64 20.18 -7.67
C PRO A 111 2.22 20.04 -8.26
N TRP A 112 1.62 18.86 -8.16
CA TRP A 112 0.28 18.58 -8.68
C TRP A 112 -0.83 18.74 -7.63
N ASN A 113 -0.59 19.54 -6.60
CA ASN A 113 -1.56 19.90 -5.55
C ASN A 113 -2.06 18.70 -4.75
N VAL A 114 -1.17 17.78 -4.48
CA VAL A 114 -1.42 16.63 -3.61
C VAL A 114 -0.33 16.57 -2.54
N ARG A 115 -0.72 16.41 -1.30
CA ARG A 115 0.21 16.04 -0.25
C ARG A 115 0.33 14.53 -0.23
N GLU A 116 1.53 14.02 -0.38
CA GLU A 116 1.76 12.61 -0.71
C GLU A 116 2.88 12.05 0.15
N MET A 117 2.68 10.82 0.60
CA MET A 117 3.71 10.00 1.22
C MET A 117 3.68 8.61 0.60
N HIS A 118 4.77 7.86 0.68
CA HIS A 118 4.81 6.47 0.24
C HIS A 118 5.17 5.55 1.39
N ILE A 119 4.50 4.42 1.46
CA ILE A 119 4.83 3.33 2.38
C ILE A 119 5.05 2.05 1.58
N ARG A 120 5.87 1.15 2.11
CA ARG A 120 6.23 -0.07 1.41
C ARG A 120 5.88 -1.30 2.23
N HIS A 121 5.07 -2.16 1.63
CA HIS A 121 4.74 -3.48 2.13
C HIS A 121 5.99 -4.39 2.10
N PRO A 122 6.10 -5.39 2.99
CA PRO A 122 7.27 -6.29 3.04
C PRO A 122 7.63 -6.99 1.72
N ASP A 123 6.68 -7.18 0.82
CA ASP A 123 6.91 -7.78 -0.50
C ASP A 123 7.13 -6.76 -1.61
N GLY A 124 7.36 -5.49 -1.27
CA GLY A 124 7.71 -4.46 -2.24
C GLY A 124 6.55 -3.71 -2.85
N HIS A 125 5.31 -3.97 -2.43
CA HIS A 125 4.16 -3.19 -2.90
C HIS A 125 4.19 -1.80 -2.27
N VAL A 126 3.95 -0.78 -3.09
CA VAL A 126 4.04 0.62 -2.67
C VAL A 126 2.66 1.25 -2.66
N PHE A 127 2.33 1.88 -1.55
CA PHE A 127 1.10 2.65 -1.39
C PHE A 127 1.45 4.13 -1.42
N ARG A 128 0.96 4.82 -2.44
CA ARG A 128 1.04 6.27 -2.54
C ARG A 128 -0.17 6.84 -1.81
N ILE A 129 0.06 7.29 -0.60
CA ILE A 129 -0.98 7.81 0.29
C ILE A 129 -1.08 9.32 0.05
N GLY A 130 -2.25 9.81 -0.30
CA GLY A 130 -2.39 11.21 -0.65
C GLY A 130 -3.71 11.86 -0.25
N HIS A 131 -3.68 13.16 -0.10
CA HIS A 131 -4.88 13.99 -0.05
C HIS A 131 -4.65 15.25 -0.86
N ARG A 132 -5.73 15.80 -1.41
CA ARG A 132 -5.66 17.03 -2.18
C ARG A 132 -5.38 18.21 -1.27
N ILE A 133 -4.47 19.08 -1.72
CA ILE A 133 -4.24 20.36 -1.06
C ILE A 133 -5.29 21.33 -1.65
N GLU A 134 -6.09 21.96 -0.78
CA GLU A 134 -7.06 22.94 -1.23
C GLU A 134 -6.33 24.14 -1.82
N CYS A 135 -6.66 24.45 -3.08
CA CYS A 135 -6.28 25.71 -3.68
C CYS A 135 -7.12 26.82 -3.06
N VAL A 136 -6.52 27.64 -2.22
CA VAL A 136 -7.14 28.90 -1.79
C VAL A 136 -7.05 29.87 -2.98
N PRO A 137 -8.19 30.37 -3.50
CA PRO A 137 -8.19 31.32 -4.59
C PRO A 137 -7.52 32.63 -4.20
#